data_3abf23d71071d0a12453a017ca740e7d
#
_entry.id   3abf23d71071d0a12453a017ca740e7d
#
_cell.length_a   1.000
_cell.length_b   1.000
_cell.length_c   1.000
_cell.angle_alpha   90.00
_cell.angle_beta   90.00
_cell.angle_gamma   90.00
#
_symmetry.space_group_name_H-M   'P 1'
#
loop_
_entity.id
_entity.type
_entity.pdbx_description
1 polymer ?
#
loop_
_entity_poly.entity_id
_entity_poly.type
_entity_poly.pdbx_seq_one_letter_code
_entity_poly.pdbx_strand_id
1 'polypeptide(L)'
;RPALLNIDTTRMFVDPAFPQCGRLMPELIEALTDITECFRTLDLPIYYSRRDDRRHPVQRGIWNLKLGNTDEFIYSEDPRADEWPEAYAPREGKDVIVFKNKPSCFFETPLESWLRYDRIDTLIVVGVSTSGCIRAGVVDAFSHNFRVIVPEEAVGDRSASAHRANLFDIDMKSGDVEPLADVI
;
A
#
# COMPACT_ATOMS: atom_id res chain seq x y z
N ARG A 1 5.76 -18.63 4.50
CA ARG A 1 4.34 -18.27 4.58
C ARG A 1 4.14 -16.87 4.04
N PRO A 2 3.35 -16.69 2.96
CA PRO A 2 3.07 -15.37 2.41
C PRO A 2 2.01 -14.61 3.21
N ALA A 3 2.07 -13.26 3.09
CA ALA A 3 1.01 -12.35 3.47
C ALA A 3 0.81 -11.30 2.38
N LEU A 4 -0.43 -10.84 2.21
CA LEU A 4 -0.75 -9.68 1.37
C LEU A 4 -0.55 -8.39 2.18
N LEU A 5 0.24 -7.46 1.63
CA LEU A 5 0.42 -6.12 2.19
C LEU A 5 -0.16 -5.09 1.23
N ASN A 6 -1.37 -4.66 1.53
CA ASN A 6 -2.13 -3.69 0.74
C ASN A 6 -1.86 -2.28 1.25
N ILE A 7 -1.16 -1.46 0.47
CA ILE A 7 -0.64 -0.16 0.88
C ILE A 7 -1.50 0.98 0.32
N ASP A 8 -2.15 1.74 1.22
CA ASP A 8 -2.81 3.03 0.97
C ASP A 8 -3.88 3.01 -0.14
N THR A 9 -4.66 1.93 -0.25
CA THR A 9 -5.71 1.79 -1.27
C THR A 9 -7.09 2.29 -0.81
N THR A 10 -7.12 3.27 0.08
CA THR A 10 -8.37 3.95 0.45
C THR A 10 -8.89 4.79 -0.71
N ARG A 11 -10.18 5.14 -0.69
CA ARG A 11 -10.84 5.91 -1.74
C ARG A 11 -10.08 7.19 -2.11
N MET A 12 -9.46 7.85 -1.15
CA MET A 12 -8.64 9.03 -1.40
C MET A 12 -7.63 8.84 -2.54
N PHE A 13 -7.06 7.64 -2.67
CA PHE A 13 -5.98 7.37 -3.61
C PHE A 13 -6.42 6.58 -4.84
N VAL A 14 -7.57 5.92 -4.79
CA VAL A 14 -8.04 5.04 -5.87
C VAL A 14 -9.38 5.43 -6.48
N ASP A 15 -10.13 6.36 -5.86
CA ASP A 15 -11.42 6.84 -6.37
C ASP A 15 -11.21 8.17 -7.12
N PRO A 16 -11.59 8.24 -8.43
CA PRO A 16 -11.45 9.45 -9.24
C PRO A 16 -12.19 10.70 -8.70
N ALA A 17 -13.09 10.53 -7.76
CA ALA A 17 -13.75 11.65 -7.08
C ALA A 17 -12.79 12.45 -6.19
N PHE A 18 -11.63 11.89 -5.84
CA PHE A 18 -10.63 12.57 -5.00
C PHE A 18 -9.44 13.06 -5.83
N PRO A 19 -8.94 14.29 -5.57
CA PRO A 19 -7.82 14.87 -6.33
C PRO A 19 -6.50 14.11 -6.20
N GLN A 20 -6.36 13.27 -5.16
CA GLN A 20 -5.18 12.46 -4.90
C GLN A 20 -5.15 11.16 -5.71
N CYS A 21 -6.26 10.81 -6.35
CA CYS A 21 -6.37 9.60 -7.14
C CYS A 21 -5.37 9.61 -8.32
N GLY A 22 -4.71 8.50 -8.53
CA GLY A 22 -3.87 8.29 -9.71
C GLY A 22 -4.68 8.01 -10.97
N ARG A 23 -4.06 8.23 -12.14
CA ARG A 23 -4.76 8.08 -13.44
C ARG A 23 -4.89 6.63 -13.93
N LEU A 24 -4.16 5.70 -13.33
CA LEU A 24 -4.08 4.28 -13.76
C LEU A 24 -4.93 3.35 -12.88
N MET A 25 -6.05 3.82 -12.32
CA MET A 25 -6.73 3.17 -11.22
C MET A 25 -7.84 2.16 -11.55
N PRO A 26 -8.54 2.16 -12.69
CA PRO A 26 -9.59 1.16 -12.93
C PRO A 26 -9.07 -0.29 -12.95
N GLU A 27 -7.97 -0.52 -13.66
CA GLU A 27 -7.31 -1.84 -13.75
C GLU A 27 -6.72 -2.27 -12.40
N LEU A 28 -6.22 -1.31 -11.62
CA LEU A 28 -5.71 -1.56 -10.28
C LEU A 28 -6.81 -2.09 -9.33
N ILE A 29 -8.01 -1.54 -9.38
CA ILE A 29 -9.11 -1.98 -8.51
C ILE A 29 -9.50 -3.43 -8.79
N GLU A 30 -9.53 -3.85 -10.06
CA GLU A 30 -9.77 -5.22 -10.46
C GLU A 30 -8.66 -6.14 -9.91
N ALA A 31 -7.40 -5.81 -10.17
CA ALA A 31 -6.25 -6.57 -9.68
C ALA A 31 -6.21 -6.69 -8.14
N LEU A 32 -6.52 -5.60 -7.42
CA LEU A 32 -6.62 -5.62 -5.95
C LEU A 32 -7.76 -6.51 -5.45
N THR A 33 -8.87 -6.55 -6.19
CA THR A 33 -10.01 -7.42 -5.86
C THR A 33 -9.63 -8.88 -6.01
N ASP A 34 -9.05 -9.24 -7.15
CA ASP A 34 -8.69 -10.61 -7.49
C ASP A 34 -7.65 -11.19 -6.51
N ILE A 35 -6.58 -10.44 -6.24
CA ILE A 35 -5.55 -10.91 -5.30
C ILE A 35 -6.06 -10.98 -3.87
N THR A 36 -6.91 -10.05 -3.45
CA THR A 36 -7.53 -10.09 -2.12
C THR A 36 -8.41 -11.32 -1.96
N GLU A 37 -9.20 -11.65 -2.98
CA GLU A 37 -10.06 -12.83 -2.95
C GLU A 37 -9.25 -14.14 -2.98
N CYS A 38 -8.14 -14.17 -3.72
CA CYS A 38 -7.21 -15.30 -3.70
C CYS A 38 -6.69 -15.55 -2.27
N PHE A 39 -6.19 -14.52 -1.59
CA PHE A 39 -5.68 -14.64 -0.22
C PHE A 39 -6.76 -15.05 0.78
N ARG A 40 -7.99 -14.57 0.60
CA ARG A 40 -9.16 -14.97 1.41
C ARG A 40 -9.53 -16.43 1.21
N THR A 41 -9.50 -16.88 -0.03
CA THR A 41 -9.81 -18.29 -0.38
C THR A 41 -8.79 -19.25 0.21
N LEU A 42 -7.52 -18.83 0.25
CA LEU A 42 -6.42 -19.62 0.81
C LEU A 42 -6.25 -19.46 2.33
N ASP A 43 -7.09 -18.67 2.98
CA ASP A 43 -7.01 -18.33 4.42
C ASP A 43 -5.63 -17.80 4.82
N LEU A 44 -5.06 -16.94 3.95
CA LEU A 44 -3.78 -16.28 4.16
C LEU A 44 -3.98 -14.88 4.77
N PRO A 45 -3.03 -14.41 5.60
CA PRO A 45 -3.17 -13.13 6.28
C PRO A 45 -3.07 -11.94 5.33
N ILE A 46 -3.89 -10.93 5.59
CA ILE A 46 -3.94 -9.67 4.85
C ILE A 46 -3.70 -8.51 5.81
N TYR A 47 -2.73 -7.67 5.47
CA TYR A 47 -2.39 -6.44 6.15
C TYR A 47 -2.70 -5.25 5.26
N TYR A 48 -3.43 -4.29 5.78
CA TYR A 48 -3.73 -3.04 5.10
C TYR A 48 -2.97 -1.92 5.76
N SER A 49 -2.40 -1.00 5.00
CA SER A 49 -1.95 0.25 5.56
C SER A 49 -2.84 1.41 5.15
N ARG A 50 -3.00 2.34 6.04
CA ARG A 50 -3.54 3.65 5.74
C ARG A 50 -2.85 4.71 6.57
N ARG A 51 -2.97 5.96 6.14
CA ARG A 51 -2.47 7.08 6.93
C ARG A 51 -3.15 7.12 8.31
N ASP A 52 -2.39 7.60 9.29
CA ASP A 52 -2.93 7.99 10.57
C ASP A 52 -3.64 9.35 10.41
N ASP A 53 -4.86 9.47 10.86
CA ASP A 53 -5.68 10.66 10.76
C ASP A 53 -5.36 11.73 11.83
N ARG A 54 -4.31 11.51 12.63
CA ARG A 54 -3.82 12.50 13.59
C ARG A 54 -3.41 13.78 12.88
N ARG A 55 -4.05 14.90 13.26
CA ARG A 55 -3.95 16.18 12.54
C ARG A 55 -2.96 17.17 13.14
N HIS A 56 -2.31 16.84 14.26
CA HIS A 56 -1.38 17.76 14.89
C HIS A 56 -0.12 17.95 14.01
N PRO A 57 0.32 19.20 13.75
CA PRO A 57 1.44 19.47 12.84
C PRO A 57 2.73 18.71 13.17
N VAL A 58 3.04 18.52 14.44
CA VAL A 58 4.22 17.77 14.89
C VAL A 58 4.17 16.30 14.41
N GLN A 59 2.99 15.69 14.40
CA GLN A 59 2.81 14.31 13.97
C GLN A 59 2.95 14.15 12.45
N ARG A 60 2.58 15.17 11.69
CA ARG A 60 2.77 15.23 10.23
C ARG A 60 4.25 15.45 9.86
N GLY A 61 4.98 16.17 10.71
CA GLY A 61 6.39 16.46 10.54
C GLY A 61 6.70 17.24 9.27
N ILE A 62 7.85 16.97 8.66
CA ILE A 62 8.38 17.72 7.51
C ILE A 62 7.52 17.60 6.24
N TRP A 63 6.57 16.67 6.19
CA TRP A 63 5.65 16.56 5.04
C TRP A 63 4.86 17.85 4.80
N ASN A 64 4.46 18.56 5.86
CA ASN A 64 3.79 19.84 5.73
C ASN A 64 4.64 20.87 4.94
N LEU A 65 5.96 20.86 5.15
CA LEU A 65 6.87 21.74 4.42
C LEU A 65 7.05 21.31 2.96
N LYS A 66 7.11 20.01 2.71
CA LYS A 66 7.31 19.46 1.37
C LYS A 66 6.09 19.63 0.47
N LEU A 67 4.90 19.48 1.02
CA LEU A 67 3.64 19.51 0.27
C LEU A 67 2.93 20.87 0.31
N GLY A 68 3.57 21.90 0.90
CA GLY A 68 3.13 23.27 0.81
C GLY A 68 1.89 23.64 1.62
N ASN A 69 1.74 23.12 2.83
CA ASN A 69 0.60 23.39 3.73
C ASN A 69 -0.78 23.03 3.15
N THR A 70 -0.84 22.23 2.11
CA THR A 70 -2.09 21.79 1.54
C THR A 70 -2.66 20.66 2.39
N ASP A 71 -3.38 21.01 3.44
CA ASP A 71 -4.16 20.05 4.22
C ASP A 71 -5.06 19.21 3.31
N GLU A 72 -5.58 19.80 2.24
CA GLU A 72 -6.37 19.15 1.20
C GLU A 72 -5.65 18.02 0.46
N PHE A 73 -4.31 18.04 0.37
CA PHE A 73 -3.57 17.00 -0.32
C PHE A 73 -3.35 15.75 0.53
N ILE A 74 -3.25 15.92 1.84
CA ILE A 74 -2.96 14.81 2.78
C ILE A 74 -4.22 14.38 3.53
N TYR A 75 -5.14 15.33 3.75
CA TYR A 75 -6.36 15.10 4.51
C TYR A 75 -7.55 15.61 3.72
N SER A 76 -8.48 14.74 3.45
CA SER A 76 -9.81 15.14 2.95
C SER A 76 -10.73 15.40 4.14
N GLU A 77 -11.60 16.40 4.03
CA GLU A 77 -12.70 16.59 4.98
C GLU A 77 -13.85 15.58 4.71
N ASP A 78 -13.85 14.96 3.54
CA ASP A 78 -14.81 13.91 3.20
C ASP A 78 -14.45 12.62 3.94
N PRO A 79 -15.30 12.15 4.85
CA PRO A 79 -15.01 10.94 5.64
C PRO A 79 -14.84 9.69 4.77
N ARG A 80 -15.40 9.66 3.56
CA ARG A 80 -15.24 8.56 2.61
C ARG A 80 -13.80 8.40 2.12
N ALA A 81 -12.97 9.44 2.24
CA ALA A 81 -11.58 9.39 1.79
C ALA A 81 -10.78 8.26 2.46
N ASP A 82 -11.07 7.96 3.71
CA ASP A 82 -10.39 6.95 4.51
C ASP A 82 -11.05 5.56 4.46
N GLU A 83 -12.17 5.42 3.72
CA GLU A 83 -12.80 4.13 3.45
C GLU A 83 -12.07 3.39 2.33
N TRP A 84 -12.13 2.06 2.35
CA TRP A 84 -11.75 1.23 1.21
C TRP A 84 -12.93 0.98 0.28
N PRO A 85 -12.72 0.81 -1.03
CA PRO A 85 -13.72 0.20 -1.90
C PRO A 85 -14.19 -1.15 -1.36
N GLU A 86 -15.49 -1.40 -1.40
CA GLU A 86 -16.12 -2.57 -0.80
C GLU A 86 -15.54 -3.89 -1.31
N ALA A 87 -15.15 -3.93 -2.58
CA ALA A 87 -14.64 -5.14 -3.26
C ALA A 87 -13.43 -5.77 -2.55
N TYR A 88 -12.57 -4.96 -1.92
CA TYR A 88 -11.40 -5.47 -1.19
C TYR A 88 -11.24 -4.84 0.21
N ALA A 89 -12.30 -4.27 0.77
CA ALA A 89 -12.25 -3.66 2.10
C ALA A 89 -11.80 -4.66 3.18
N PRO A 90 -11.03 -4.22 4.19
CA PRO A 90 -10.60 -5.09 5.28
C PRO A 90 -11.80 -5.65 6.06
N ARG A 91 -11.72 -6.91 6.44
CA ARG A 91 -12.74 -7.60 7.24
C ARG A 91 -12.43 -7.44 8.73
N GLU A 92 -13.37 -6.92 9.47
CA GLU A 92 -13.24 -6.74 10.92
C GLU A 92 -12.91 -8.07 11.63
N GLY A 93 -11.93 -8.02 12.54
CA GLY A 93 -11.51 -9.19 13.33
C GLY A 93 -10.74 -10.27 12.54
N LYS A 94 -10.45 -10.05 11.25
CA LYS A 94 -9.68 -10.98 10.41
C LYS A 94 -8.46 -10.33 9.79
N ASP A 95 -8.66 -9.18 9.16
CA ASP A 95 -7.59 -8.47 8.45
C ASP A 95 -6.98 -7.40 9.39
N VAL A 96 -5.70 -7.12 9.23
CA VAL A 96 -4.96 -6.21 10.12
C VAL A 96 -4.81 -4.84 9.47
N ILE A 97 -5.09 -3.76 10.20
CA ILE A 97 -4.90 -2.39 9.72
C ILE A 97 -3.70 -1.75 10.42
N VAL A 98 -2.75 -1.27 9.63
CA VAL A 98 -1.55 -0.54 10.06
C VAL A 98 -1.75 0.95 9.81
N PHE A 99 -1.69 1.75 10.86
CA PHE A 99 -1.72 3.21 10.76
C PHE A 99 -0.30 3.75 10.66
N LYS A 100 -0.03 4.59 9.65
CA LYS A 100 1.29 5.13 9.40
C LYS A 100 1.28 6.65 9.15
N ASN A 101 2.40 7.30 9.48
CA ASN A 101 2.63 8.73 9.28
C ASN A 101 3.72 9.02 8.24
N LYS A 102 4.34 7.99 7.66
CA LYS A 102 5.44 8.11 6.72
C LYS A 102 5.19 7.23 5.49
N PRO A 103 5.94 7.40 4.39
CA PRO A 103 5.75 6.60 3.18
C PRO A 103 5.80 5.09 3.47
N SER A 104 6.83 4.63 4.14
CA SER A 104 6.93 3.23 4.53
C SER A 104 5.94 2.86 5.64
N CYS A 105 5.25 1.73 5.46
CA CYS A 105 4.40 1.14 6.48
C CYS A 105 5.17 0.42 7.60
N PHE A 106 6.49 0.29 7.46
CA PHE A 106 7.37 -0.24 8.52
C PHE A 106 7.87 0.85 9.48
N PHE A 107 8.01 2.10 8.99
CA PHE A 107 8.62 3.16 9.78
C PHE A 107 7.73 3.58 10.94
N GLU A 108 8.24 3.40 12.17
CA GLU A 108 7.53 3.73 13.42
C GLU A 108 6.15 3.07 13.57
N THR A 109 6.00 1.87 13.02
CA THR A 109 4.79 1.05 13.16
C THR A 109 5.12 -0.32 13.78
N PRO A 110 4.17 -1.04 14.33
CA PRO A 110 4.40 -2.39 14.83
C PRO A 110 4.38 -3.48 13.74
N LEU A 111 4.31 -3.12 12.45
CA LEU A 111 4.09 -4.07 11.35
C LEU A 111 5.11 -5.22 11.34
N GLU A 112 6.41 -4.92 11.47
CA GLU A 112 7.42 -5.97 11.47
C GLU A 112 7.18 -6.99 12.59
N SER A 113 6.88 -6.51 13.80
CA SER A 113 6.60 -7.37 14.95
C SER A 113 5.40 -8.28 14.71
N TRP A 114 4.34 -7.76 14.09
CA TRP A 114 3.14 -8.53 13.77
C TRP A 114 3.40 -9.58 12.69
N LEU A 115 4.12 -9.22 11.63
CA LEU A 115 4.53 -10.15 10.58
C LEU A 115 5.40 -11.30 11.14
N ARG A 116 6.32 -10.99 12.05
CA ARG A 116 7.14 -12.00 12.74
C ARG A 116 6.31 -12.91 13.62
N TYR A 117 5.35 -12.35 14.36
CA TYR A 117 4.40 -13.12 15.16
C TYR A 117 3.63 -14.13 14.29
N ASP A 118 3.16 -13.71 13.13
CA ASP A 118 2.43 -14.55 12.17
C ASP A 118 3.35 -15.49 11.36
N ARG A 119 4.67 -15.45 11.61
CA ARG A 119 5.69 -16.26 10.90
C ARG A 119 5.67 -16.01 9.40
N ILE A 120 5.46 -14.79 8.99
CA ILE A 120 5.53 -14.38 7.59
C ILE A 120 7.00 -14.28 7.18
N ASP A 121 7.32 -14.77 5.99
CA ASP A 121 8.64 -14.70 5.36
C ASP A 121 8.59 -14.07 3.97
N THR A 122 7.41 -13.95 3.39
CA THR A 122 7.17 -13.46 2.03
C THR A 122 6.02 -12.46 2.04
N LEU A 123 6.21 -11.32 1.40
CA LEU A 123 5.19 -10.29 1.27
C LEU A 123 4.82 -10.10 -0.20
N ILE A 124 3.53 -10.21 -0.49
CA ILE A 124 2.97 -9.76 -1.75
C ILE A 124 2.53 -8.32 -1.52
N VAL A 125 3.23 -7.38 -2.15
CA VAL A 125 3.03 -5.94 -1.91
C VAL A 125 2.22 -5.33 -3.04
N VAL A 126 1.08 -4.74 -2.71
CA VAL A 126 0.13 -4.13 -3.66
C VAL A 126 -0.29 -2.74 -3.20
N GLY A 127 -0.86 -1.95 -4.10
CA GLY A 127 -1.46 -0.65 -3.78
C GLY A 127 -0.77 0.57 -4.41
N VAL A 128 -0.64 1.67 -3.66
CA VAL A 128 -0.21 2.97 -4.19
C VAL A 128 0.70 3.75 -3.21
N SER A 129 1.51 4.70 -3.71
CA SER A 129 1.91 4.88 -5.10
C SER A 129 3.21 4.13 -5.34
N THR A 130 3.41 3.58 -6.53
CA THR A 130 4.59 2.75 -6.86
C THR A 130 5.90 3.45 -6.54
N SER A 131 6.05 4.74 -6.91
CA SER A 131 7.24 5.55 -6.63
C SER A 131 7.32 6.10 -5.20
N GLY A 132 6.31 5.88 -4.40
CA GLY A 132 6.18 6.42 -3.05
C GLY A 132 6.12 5.32 -1.99
N CYS A 133 4.92 5.08 -1.48
CA CYS A 133 4.71 4.18 -0.34
C CYS A 133 5.03 2.72 -0.69
N ILE A 134 4.76 2.28 -1.92
CA ILE A 134 5.14 0.94 -2.38
C ILE A 134 6.64 0.78 -2.34
N ARG A 135 7.40 1.64 -3.05
CA ARG A 135 8.86 1.57 -3.05
C ARG A 135 9.45 1.62 -1.64
N ALA A 136 8.97 2.55 -0.81
CA ALA A 136 9.46 2.67 0.56
C ALA A 136 9.19 1.41 1.38
N GLY A 137 7.99 0.86 1.29
CA GLY A 137 7.61 -0.39 1.97
C GLY A 137 8.41 -1.60 1.49
N VAL A 138 8.63 -1.72 0.17
CA VAL A 138 9.43 -2.81 -0.43
C VAL A 138 10.88 -2.77 0.05
N VAL A 139 11.51 -1.59 0.04
CA VAL A 139 12.91 -1.44 0.50
C VAL A 139 13.05 -1.80 1.98
N ASP A 140 12.11 -1.36 2.81
CA ASP A 140 12.14 -1.69 4.23
C ASP A 140 11.83 -3.18 4.46
N ALA A 141 10.85 -3.76 3.77
CA ALA A 141 10.56 -5.19 3.84
C ALA A 141 11.81 -6.04 3.50
N PHE A 142 12.47 -5.71 2.39
CA PHE A 142 13.72 -6.35 1.99
C PHE A 142 14.82 -6.18 3.06
N SER A 143 14.95 -4.98 3.62
CA SER A 143 15.92 -4.67 4.67
C SER A 143 15.66 -5.45 5.97
N HIS A 144 14.40 -5.79 6.23
CA HIS A 144 13.97 -6.67 7.32
C HIS A 144 14.02 -8.17 6.97
N ASN A 145 14.59 -8.55 5.81
CA ASN A 145 14.75 -9.92 5.32
C ASN A 145 13.43 -10.64 4.99
N PHE A 146 12.42 -9.91 4.53
CA PHE A 146 11.28 -10.51 3.86
C PHE A 146 11.59 -10.68 2.37
N ARG A 147 11.12 -11.77 1.77
CA ARG A 147 10.99 -11.89 0.32
C ARG A 147 9.84 -10.99 -0.11
N VAL A 148 10.03 -10.24 -1.20
CA VAL A 148 9.02 -9.32 -1.67
C VAL A 148 8.68 -9.64 -3.12
N ILE A 149 7.39 -9.79 -3.40
CA ILE A 149 6.84 -9.93 -4.74
C ILE A 149 5.85 -8.79 -4.96
N VAL A 150 5.94 -8.14 -6.11
CA VAL A 150 5.07 -7.04 -6.50
C VAL A 150 4.36 -7.42 -7.80
N PRO A 151 3.06 -7.76 -7.76
CA PRO A 151 2.28 -7.95 -8.97
C PRO A 151 2.14 -6.62 -9.69
N GLU A 152 2.62 -6.52 -10.96
CA GLU A 152 2.73 -5.23 -11.64
C GLU A 152 1.37 -4.55 -11.87
N GLU A 153 0.30 -5.32 -12.10
CA GLU A 153 -1.06 -4.81 -12.29
C GLU A 153 -1.72 -4.37 -10.97
N ALA A 154 -1.21 -4.86 -9.83
CA ALA A 154 -1.77 -4.56 -8.52
C ALA A 154 -1.08 -3.38 -7.81
N VAL A 155 -0.26 -2.62 -8.52
CA VAL A 155 0.33 -1.35 -8.04
C VAL A 155 0.10 -0.22 -9.04
N GLY A 156 -0.05 1.00 -8.54
CA GLY A 156 -0.36 2.16 -9.37
C GLY A 156 0.38 3.42 -8.98
N ASP A 157 0.45 4.38 -9.92
CA ASP A 157 1.08 5.69 -9.69
C ASP A 157 0.39 6.77 -10.53
N ARG A 158 0.58 8.04 -10.17
CA ARG A 158 0.10 9.20 -10.93
C ARG A 158 0.89 9.45 -12.22
N SER A 159 2.13 8.98 -12.27
CA SER A 159 3.05 9.15 -13.38
C SER A 159 3.47 7.79 -13.94
N ALA A 160 3.13 7.53 -15.19
CA ALA A 160 3.51 6.29 -15.87
C ALA A 160 5.04 6.11 -15.97
N SER A 161 5.80 7.20 -16.09
CA SER A 161 7.27 7.13 -16.11
C SER A 161 7.84 6.81 -14.74
N ALA A 162 7.32 7.42 -13.67
CA ALA A 162 7.73 7.12 -12.32
C ALA A 162 7.37 5.67 -11.95
N HIS A 163 6.15 5.22 -12.31
CA HIS A 163 5.71 3.84 -12.13
C HIS A 163 6.70 2.84 -12.72
N ARG A 164 6.96 2.93 -14.04
CA ARG A 164 7.87 2.02 -14.73
C ARG A 164 9.29 2.05 -14.18
N ALA A 165 9.82 3.24 -13.88
CA ALA A 165 11.18 3.36 -13.34
C ALA A 165 11.30 2.71 -11.95
N ASN A 166 10.27 2.82 -11.12
CA ASN A 166 10.29 2.22 -9.79
C ASN A 166 10.03 0.71 -9.81
N LEU A 167 9.18 0.20 -10.70
CA LEU A 167 9.07 -1.25 -10.91
C LEU A 167 10.41 -1.84 -11.34
N PHE A 168 11.09 -1.22 -12.32
CA PHE A 168 12.43 -1.63 -12.72
C PHE A 168 13.43 -1.62 -11.55
N ASP A 169 13.43 -0.57 -10.74
CA ASP A 169 14.34 -0.48 -9.58
C ASP A 169 14.03 -1.53 -8.51
N ILE A 170 12.75 -1.83 -8.27
CA ILE A 170 12.32 -2.86 -7.34
C ILE A 170 12.82 -4.21 -7.81
N ASP A 171 12.52 -4.57 -9.06
CA ASP A 171 12.88 -5.84 -9.67
C ASP A 171 14.40 -6.09 -9.65
N MET A 172 15.18 -5.06 -9.93
CA MET A 172 16.64 -5.15 -9.96
C MET A 172 17.30 -5.23 -8.59
N LYS A 173 16.62 -4.86 -7.47
CA LYS A 173 17.34 -4.58 -6.20
C LYS A 173 16.71 -5.14 -4.94
N SER A 174 15.39 -5.19 -4.84
CA SER A 174 14.74 -5.36 -3.54
C SER A 174 13.47 -6.22 -3.52
N GLY A 175 13.08 -6.77 -4.64
CA GLY A 175 11.93 -7.67 -4.75
C GLY A 175 11.79 -8.15 -6.18
N ASP A 176 10.89 -9.07 -6.44
CA ASP A 176 10.56 -9.59 -7.76
C ASP A 176 9.28 -8.91 -8.25
N VAL A 177 9.28 -8.40 -9.49
CA VAL A 177 8.09 -7.85 -10.14
C VAL A 177 7.55 -8.89 -11.10
N GLU A 178 6.33 -9.35 -10.84
CA GLU A 178 5.73 -10.46 -11.57
C GLU A 178 4.35 -10.09 -12.13
N PRO A 179 3.91 -10.72 -13.21
CA PRO A 179 2.51 -10.61 -13.64
C PRO A 179 1.57 -11.12 -12.53
N LEU A 180 0.42 -10.48 -12.35
CA LEU A 180 -0.57 -10.90 -11.35
C LEU A 180 -0.98 -12.37 -11.53
N ALA A 181 -1.12 -12.82 -12.78
CA ALA A 181 -1.51 -14.20 -13.11
C ALA A 181 -0.50 -15.27 -12.63
N ASP A 182 0.74 -14.89 -12.36
CA ASP A 182 1.78 -15.80 -11.85
C ASP A 182 1.83 -15.80 -10.31
N VAL A 183 1.09 -14.90 -9.67
CA VAL A 183 1.05 -14.73 -8.21
C VAL A 183 -0.21 -15.31 -7.57
N ILE A 184 -1.34 -15.38 -8.31
CA ILE A 184 -2.66 -15.88 -7.85
C ILE A 184 -3.00 -17.28 -8.32
#